data_1b67b25d1bdd4e7ec1aa03ce3ff62318
#
_entry.id   1b67b25d1bdd4e7ec1aa03ce3ff62318
#
_cell.length_a   1.000
_cell.length_b   1.000
_cell.length_c   1.000
_cell.angle_alpha   90.00
_cell.angle_beta   90.00
_cell.angle_gamma   90.00
#
_symmetry.space_group_name_H-M   'P 1'
#
loop_
_entity.id
_entity.type
_entity.pdbx_description
1 polymer ?
#
loop_
_entity_poly.entity_id
_entity_poly.type
_entity_poly.pdbx_seq_one_letter_code
_entity_poly.pdbx_strand_id
1 'polypeptide(L)'
;MEVQINDVIIKGKDNYIKRLKMIHQELIKDMKFERLHIHTNYFSNEAIAWDGKTFGEIRPNEKTIWTNAWATLTGTSRVTKKKISFNIHMDFRTSKGKVVQMLAFYDPSQMNEEIKALEASK
;
A
#
# COMPACT_ATOMS: atom_id res chain seq x y z
N MET A 1 13.57 5.41 0.10
CA MET A 1 12.28 4.68 0.23
C MET A 1 11.60 4.58 -1.13
N GLU A 2 11.15 3.42 -1.46
CA GLU A 2 10.43 3.17 -2.70
C GLU A 2 8.99 2.79 -2.39
N VAL A 3 8.03 3.41 -3.08
CA VAL A 3 6.60 3.18 -2.89
C VAL A 3 5.95 2.87 -4.23
N GLN A 4 5.24 1.76 -4.28
CA GLN A 4 4.43 1.40 -5.43
C GLN A 4 2.99 1.17 -4.98
N ILE A 5 2.06 1.86 -5.61
CA ILE A 5 0.63 1.73 -5.35
C ILE A 5 -0.03 1.33 -6.67
N ASN A 6 -0.44 0.07 -6.78
CA ASN A 6 -0.85 -0.54 -8.04
C ASN A 6 0.25 -0.33 -9.10
N ASP A 7 -0.03 0.36 -10.17
CA ASP A 7 0.95 0.65 -11.24
C ASP A 7 1.66 2.00 -11.06
N VAL A 8 1.39 2.73 -9.97
CA VAL A 8 1.97 4.05 -9.74
C VAL A 8 3.18 3.94 -8.83
N ILE A 9 4.30 4.48 -9.27
CA ILE A 9 5.54 4.53 -8.49
C ILE A 9 5.70 5.94 -7.94
N ILE A 10 5.87 6.02 -6.61
CA ILE A 10 6.10 7.28 -5.91
C ILE A 10 7.54 7.27 -5.42
N LYS A 11 8.32 8.22 -5.89
CA LYS A 11 9.74 8.31 -5.54
C LYS A 11 9.92 9.20 -4.31
N GLY A 12 10.58 8.61 -3.32
CA GLY A 12 11.01 9.31 -2.12
C GLY A 12 9.92 9.46 -1.06
N LYS A 13 10.40 9.58 0.16
CA LYS A 13 9.57 9.69 1.35
C LYS A 13 8.68 10.93 1.33
N ASP A 14 9.22 12.07 0.88
CA ASP A 14 8.48 13.34 0.92
C ASP A 14 7.27 13.33 -0.01
N ASN A 15 7.39 12.74 -1.18
CA ASN A 15 6.28 12.59 -2.10
C ASN A 15 5.21 11.64 -1.56
N TYR A 16 5.62 10.59 -0.86
CA TYR A 16 4.69 9.68 -0.21
C TYR A 16 3.92 10.37 0.93
N ILE A 17 4.62 11.16 1.74
CA ILE A 17 3.98 11.95 2.81
C ILE A 17 2.97 12.95 2.24
N LYS A 18 3.31 13.61 1.14
CA LYS A 18 2.38 14.49 0.44
C LYS A 18 1.09 13.78 0.04
N ARG A 19 1.24 12.58 -0.51
CA ARG A 19 0.07 11.77 -0.90
C ARG A 19 -0.78 11.38 0.31
N LEU A 20 -0.15 10.96 1.40
CA LEU A 20 -0.86 10.62 2.63
C LEU A 20 -1.62 11.82 3.19
N LYS A 21 -1.01 12.98 3.18
CA LYS A 21 -1.67 14.22 3.63
C LYS A 21 -2.88 14.56 2.77
N MET A 22 -2.75 14.44 1.45
CA MET A 22 -3.88 14.67 0.55
C MET A 22 -5.02 13.69 0.83
N ILE A 23 -4.72 12.41 0.99
CA ILE A 23 -5.73 11.40 1.27
C ILE A 23 -6.46 11.69 2.58
N HIS A 24 -5.73 11.95 3.66
CA HIS A 24 -6.31 12.14 4.99
C HIS A 24 -6.97 13.50 5.20
N GLN A 25 -6.43 14.54 4.60
CA GLN A 25 -6.89 15.92 4.87
C GLN A 25 -7.91 16.42 3.84
N GLU A 26 -7.84 15.93 2.61
CA GLU A 26 -8.69 16.46 1.54
C GLU A 26 -9.67 15.42 0.97
N LEU A 27 -9.35 14.14 1.04
CA LEU A 27 -10.11 13.12 0.31
C LEU A 27 -11.00 12.27 1.21
N ILE A 28 -10.44 11.67 2.26
CA ILE A 28 -11.14 10.68 3.09
C ILE A 28 -11.08 11.07 4.56
N LYS A 29 -12.24 11.05 5.23
CA LYS A 29 -12.31 11.17 6.69
C LYS A 29 -12.71 9.84 7.31
N ASP A 30 -12.41 9.68 8.60
CA ASP A 30 -12.76 8.50 9.39
C ASP A 30 -12.21 7.20 8.77
N MET A 31 -11.00 7.29 8.21
CA MET A 31 -10.37 6.14 7.56
C MET A 31 -9.98 5.09 8.58
N LYS A 32 -10.36 3.83 8.30
CA LYS A 32 -10.08 2.67 9.14
C LYS A 32 -9.62 1.51 8.30
N PHE A 33 -8.80 0.67 8.90
CA PHE A 33 -8.49 -0.66 8.35
C PHE A 33 -9.25 -1.69 9.17
N GLU A 34 -10.28 -2.27 8.57
CA GLU A 34 -11.09 -3.31 9.18
C GLU A 34 -10.61 -4.69 8.75
N ARG A 35 -10.80 -5.70 9.60
CA ARG A 35 -10.37 -7.07 9.34
C ARG A 35 -8.88 -7.16 9.02
N LEU A 36 -8.09 -6.36 9.71
CA LEU A 36 -6.66 -6.28 9.47
C LEU A 36 -5.98 -7.59 9.86
N HIS A 37 -5.19 -8.14 8.94
CA HIS A 37 -4.40 -9.33 9.15
C HIS A 37 -2.96 -9.04 8.72
N ILE A 38 -2.00 -9.37 9.60
CA ILE A 38 -0.60 -9.03 9.38
C ILE A 38 0.25 -10.27 9.56
N HIS A 39 1.16 -10.50 8.61
CA HIS A 39 2.21 -11.52 8.70
C HIS A 39 3.57 -10.90 8.50
N THR A 40 4.56 -11.42 9.21
CA THR A 40 5.95 -11.05 8.99
C THR A 40 6.71 -12.23 8.43
N ASN A 41 7.45 -12.00 7.36
CA ASN A 41 8.24 -13.00 6.68
C ASN A 41 9.69 -12.55 6.54
N TYR A 42 10.59 -13.50 6.60
CA TYR A 42 12.03 -13.28 6.42
C TYR A 42 12.43 -13.87 5.07
N PHE A 43 12.65 -12.99 4.08
CA PHE A 43 13.02 -13.41 2.74
C PHE A 43 14.38 -12.87 2.36
N SER A 44 15.06 -13.53 1.44
CA SER A 44 16.18 -12.92 0.78
C SER A 44 15.70 -11.81 -0.16
N ASN A 45 16.56 -10.82 -0.42
CA ASN A 45 16.26 -9.76 -1.39
C ASN A 45 16.13 -10.30 -2.81
N GLU A 46 16.68 -11.48 -3.05
CA GLU A 46 16.60 -12.11 -4.34
C GLU A 46 15.23 -12.77 -4.45
N ALA A 47 14.39 -12.20 -5.28
CA ALA A 47 13.09 -12.75 -5.53
C ALA A 47 13.24 -14.15 -6.10
N ILE A 48 12.42 -15.06 -5.62
CA ILE A 48 12.38 -16.39 -6.14
C ILE A 48 11.78 -16.32 -7.54
N ALA A 49 12.60 -16.59 -8.50
CA ALA A 49 12.12 -16.67 -9.87
C ALA A 49 11.51 -18.04 -10.11
N TRP A 50 10.37 -18.06 -10.75
CA TRP A 50 9.81 -19.26 -11.33
C TRP A 50 10.66 -19.64 -12.56
N ASP A 51 11.29 -20.82 -12.53
CA ASP A 51 12.18 -21.27 -13.61
C ASP A 51 11.45 -22.03 -14.74
N GLY A 52 10.13 -22.08 -14.68
CA GLY A 52 9.29 -22.84 -15.59
C GLY A 52 8.96 -24.24 -15.09
N LYS A 53 9.53 -24.70 -13.99
CA LYS A 53 9.30 -26.02 -13.38
C LYS A 53 9.02 -25.97 -11.90
N THR A 54 9.85 -25.23 -11.14
CA THR A 54 9.76 -25.14 -9.69
C THR A 54 10.00 -23.71 -9.25
N PHE A 55 9.40 -23.35 -8.11
CA PHE A 55 9.82 -22.14 -7.44
C PHE A 55 11.18 -22.37 -6.78
N GLY A 56 12.06 -21.42 -6.90
CA GLY A 56 13.34 -21.44 -6.22
C GLY A 56 13.14 -21.51 -4.69
N GLU A 57 14.17 -22.03 -4.02
CA GLU A 57 14.14 -22.16 -2.57
C GLU A 57 14.20 -20.79 -1.91
N ILE A 58 13.26 -20.52 -1.00
CA ILE A 58 13.28 -19.30 -0.18
C ILE A 58 14.19 -19.54 1.00
N ARG A 59 15.27 -18.77 1.05
CA ARG A 59 16.15 -18.77 2.22
C ARG A 59 15.83 -17.57 3.09
N PRO A 60 15.49 -17.78 4.36
CA PRO A 60 15.32 -16.66 5.29
C PRO A 60 16.58 -15.81 5.34
N ASN A 61 16.39 -14.50 5.28
CA ASN A 61 17.49 -13.54 5.38
C ASN A 61 17.13 -12.51 6.44
N GLU A 62 17.85 -12.53 7.55
CA GLU A 62 17.62 -11.62 8.68
C GLU A 62 17.74 -10.13 8.28
N LYS A 63 18.45 -9.84 7.18
CA LYS A 63 18.62 -8.46 6.70
C LYS A 63 17.42 -7.95 5.94
N THR A 64 16.53 -8.82 5.51
CA THR A 64 15.35 -8.44 4.74
C THR A 64 14.10 -9.02 5.38
N ILE A 65 13.28 -8.13 5.91
CA ILE A 65 12.04 -8.47 6.57
C ILE A 65 10.90 -7.87 5.76
N TRP A 66 9.97 -8.72 5.35
CA TRP A 66 8.73 -8.30 4.72
C TRP A 66 7.57 -8.50 5.67
N THR A 67 6.77 -7.46 5.83
CA THR A 67 5.50 -7.54 6.55
C THR A 67 4.38 -7.41 5.52
N ASN A 68 3.51 -8.41 5.50
CA ASN A 68 2.37 -8.46 4.61
C ASN A 68 1.10 -8.17 5.40
N ALA A 69 0.28 -7.27 4.92
CA ALA A 69 -0.96 -6.91 5.55
C ALA A 69 -2.09 -6.90 4.52
N TRP A 70 -3.25 -7.37 4.93
CA TRP A 70 -4.46 -7.17 4.15
C TRP A 70 -5.60 -6.80 5.06
N ALA A 71 -6.47 -5.97 4.53
CA ALA A 71 -7.56 -5.39 5.28
C ALA A 71 -8.64 -4.90 4.32
N THR A 72 -9.73 -4.43 4.89
CA THR A 72 -10.70 -3.60 4.18
C THR A 72 -10.49 -2.16 4.65
N LEU A 73 -10.14 -1.29 3.73
CA LEU A 73 -10.05 0.14 4.01
C LEU A 73 -11.44 0.72 3.90
N THR A 74 -11.89 1.43 4.94
CA THR A 74 -13.18 2.09 4.96
C THR A 74 -13.02 3.55 5.34
N GLY A 75 -13.97 4.37 4.94
CA GLY A 75 -13.98 5.78 5.27
C GLY A 75 -15.16 6.49 4.62
N THR A 76 -15.14 7.80 4.66
CA THR A 76 -16.15 8.64 4.02
C THR A 76 -15.46 9.71 3.18
N SER A 77 -15.91 9.88 1.95
CA SER A 77 -15.39 10.94 1.10
C SER A 77 -15.70 12.33 1.67
N ARG A 78 -14.70 13.16 1.73
CA ARG A 78 -14.88 14.57 2.13
C ARG A 78 -15.58 15.38 1.04
N VAL A 79 -15.45 14.94 -0.20
CA VAL A 79 -15.98 15.65 -1.38
C VAL A 79 -17.39 15.18 -1.70
N THR A 80 -17.58 13.88 -1.94
CA THR A 80 -18.86 13.32 -2.39
C THR A 80 -19.76 12.88 -1.26
N LYS A 81 -19.23 12.76 -0.04
CA LYS A 81 -19.93 12.24 1.15
C LYS A 81 -20.30 10.77 1.04
N LYS A 82 -19.85 10.08 0.02
CA LYS A 82 -20.09 8.65 -0.17
C LYS A 82 -19.22 7.82 0.76
N LYS A 83 -19.69 6.65 1.13
CA LYS A 83 -18.89 5.66 1.85
C LYS A 83 -17.84 5.08 0.92
N ILE A 84 -16.63 4.97 1.45
CA ILE A 84 -15.50 4.35 0.75
C ILE A 84 -15.23 3.01 1.40
N SER A 85 -15.12 1.97 0.59
CA SER A 85 -14.80 0.62 1.06
C SER A 85 -14.13 -0.16 -0.06
N PHE A 86 -12.93 -0.66 0.19
CA PHE A 86 -12.26 -1.58 -0.73
C PHE A 86 -11.25 -2.43 0.02
N ASN A 87 -10.99 -3.61 -0.50
CA ASN A 87 -9.96 -4.49 0.04
C ASN A 87 -8.59 -4.02 -0.42
N ILE A 88 -7.62 -4.07 0.47
CA ILE A 88 -6.26 -3.63 0.20
C ILE A 88 -5.26 -4.67 0.70
N HIS A 89 -4.23 -4.90 -0.08
CA HIS A 89 -3.06 -5.69 0.30
C HIS A 89 -1.85 -4.76 0.32
N MET A 90 -1.10 -4.79 1.42
CA MET A 90 0.10 -3.95 1.57
C MET A 90 1.27 -4.81 1.99
N ASP A 91 2.44 -4.51 1.43
CA ASP A 91 3.69 -5.15 1.77
C ASP A 91 4.71 -4.08 2.17
N PHE A 92 5.39 -4.31 3.28
CA PHE A 92 6.42 -3.39 3.77
C PHE A 92 7.73 -4.15 3.91
N ARG A 93 8.77 -3.66 3.25
CA ARG A 93 10.12 -4.17 3.46
C ARG A 93 10.83 -3.28 4.45
N THR A 94 11.36 -3.89 5.50
CA THR A 94 12.07 -3.19 6.57
C THR A 94 13.53 -3.57 6.56
N SER A 95 14.40 -2.60 6.70
CA SER A 95 15.84 -2.80 6.84
C SER A 95 16.36 -1.87 7.94
N LYS A 96 17.11 -2.42 8.88
CA LYS A 96 17.68 -1.67 10.01
C LYS A 96 16.64 -0.84 10.78
N GLY A 97 15.46 -1.43 10.99
CA GLY A 97 14.39 -0.80 11.73
C GLY A 97 13.60 0.28 10.97
N LYS A 98 13.84 0.43 9.67
CA LYS A 98 13.15 1.42 8.84
C LYS A 98 12.45 0.78 7.66
N VAL A 99 11.29 1.29 7.30
CA VAL A 99 10.60 0.88 6.07
C VAL A 99 11.35 1.47 4.87
N VAL A 100 11.86 0.61 4.01
CA VAL A 100 12.62 1.01 2.82
C VAL A 100 11.86 0.81 1.53
N GLN A 101 10.77 0.05 1.58
CA GLN A 101 9.91 -0.19 0.42
C GLN A 101 8.48 -0.47 0.89
N MET A 102 7.51 0.04 0.16
CA MET A 102 6.10 -0.25 0.40
C MET A 102 5.40 -0.56 -0.93
N LEU A 103 4.62 -1.61 -0.92
CA LEU A 103 3.77 -1.99 -2.04
C LEU A 103 2.33 -2.00 -1.55
N ALA A 104 1.41 -1.49 -2.36
CA ALA A 104 -0.01 -1.57 -2.07
C ALA A 104 -0.77 -1.96 -3.33
N PHE A 105 -1.71 -2.87 -3.18
CA PHE A 105 -2.54 -3.37 -4.26
C PHE A 105 -4.00 -3.34 -3.84
N TYR A 106 -4.83 -2.70 -4.65
CA TYR A 106 -6.27 -2.61 -4.44
C TYR A 106 -6.95 -2.22 -5.76
N ASP A 107 -8.26 -2.37 -5.84
CA ASP A 107 -9.01 -1.86 -6.98
C ASP A 107 -9.07 -0.33 -6.88
N PRO A 108 -8.45 0.39 -7.80
CA PRO A 108 -8.35 1.85 -7.72
C PRO A 108 -9.61 2.60 -8.17
N SER A 109 -10.64 1.92 -8.62
CA SER A 109 -11.81 2.55 -9.24
C SER A 109 -12.43 3.61 -8.35
N GLN A 110 -12.73 3.27 -7.11
CA GLN A 110 -13.37 4.20 -6.17
C GLN A 110 -12.46 5.37 -5.81
N MET A 111 -11.17 5.11 -5.56
CA MET A 111 -10.20 6.17 -5.27
C MET A 111 -10.04 7.12 -6.46
N ASN A 112 -10.00 6.58 -7.68
CA ASN A 112 -9.89 7.40 -8.88
C ASN A 112 -11.10 8.30 -9.06
N GLU A 113 -12.30 7.81 -8.80
CA GLU A 113 -13.52 8.63 -8.83
C GLU A 113 -13.46 9.75 -7.80
N GLU A 114 -12.99 9.47 -6.59
CA GLU A 114 -12.89 10.44 -5.53
C GLU A 114 -11.83 11.52 -5.82
N ILE A 115 -10.70 11.13 -6.37
CA ILE A 115 -9.65 12.08 -6.79
C ILE A 115 -10.18 13.00 -7.89
N LYS A 116 -10.91 12.44 -8.85
CA LYS A 116 -11.56 13.21 -9.90
C LYS A 116 -12.54 14.24 -9.33
N ALA A 117 -13.37 13.82 -8.38
CA ALA A 117 -14.31 14.72 -7.71
C ALA A 117 -13.59 15.82 -6.93
N LEU A 118 -12.48 15.51 -6.27
CA LEU A 118 -11.67 16.48 -5.56
C LEU A 118 -11.10 17.54 -6.52
N GLU A 119 -10.53 17.11 -7.65
CA GLU A 119 -9.99 18.01 -8.67
C GLU A 119 -11.08 18.92 -9.26
N ALA A 120 -12.27 18.37 -9.52
CA ALA A 120 -13.39 19.14 -10.03
C ALA A 120 -13.93 20.15 -9.03
N SER A 121 -13.69 19.97 -7.73
CA SER A 121 -14.15 20.87 -6.67
C SER A 121 -13.23 22.08 -6.44
N LYS A 122 -12.06 22.08 -7.06
CA LYS A 122 -11.05 23.15 -6.91
C LYS A 122 -11.25 24.27 -7.90
#